data_c56a0e8f8ace12bf3bb8f1c640685a4f
#
_entry.id   c56a0e8f8ace12bf3bb8f1c640685a4f
#
_cell.length_a   1.000
_cell.length_b   1.000
_cell.length_c   1.000
_cell.angle_alpha   90.00
_cell.angle_beta   90.00
_cell.angle_gamma   90.00
#
_symmetry.space_group_name_H-M   'P 1'
#
loop_
_entity.id
_entity.type
_entity.pdbx_description
1 polymer ?
#
loop_
_entity_poly.entity_id
_entity_poly.type
_entity_poly.pdbx_seq_one_letter_code
_entity_poly.pdbx_strand_id
1 'polypeptide(L)'
;MHAVLAALLCLLLTAVPPQATAKQELWPDGTLKARWSVDAQGRTDGTREEYTPTGVRTLLAEYTRGKRNGAWREWTPTGERVRFLNYRDDLQDGRCEEFEPGTQRRTSAEWKAGALHGERKVYDKDRVLSKQRWKEGELVDLDGRQPFPVRREVLLSELRAILAQPTTEDPKDPKAVERQRALHRLQVYRRLCGLPWQGMQLVPEWNLRCDAASEVCRANGELDHTPPKPSGFDEARYKLGYEGASNSNLSRGSSLPRSIDGYMDDSDPSNIDRIGHRRWCLNPAMKKTGFGSDAEFSAMWSMDGSGSAPKGLDTVCYPPKGHVPVDLYSADRAFSIALWKSGEPRQDQLVVRIWLLDENWLTTGEPLDLDWCKVAGGGYGGAPCLVFRTPRMKVAPGVSYRVRVSVDGGKTDAHDYIVSFCEPVSTQ
;
A
#
# COMPACT_ATOMS: atom_id res chain seq x y z
N MET A 1 79.15 43.42 -18.72
CA MET A 1 77.80 43.21 -18.08
C MET A 1 77.38 41.79 -18.36
N HIS A 2 77.60 40.90 -17.40
CA HIS A 2 77.31 39.47 -17.49
C HIS A 2 76.21 39.16 -16.52
N ALA A 3 75.01 38.76 -17.04
CA ALA A 3 73.92 38.29 -16.24
C ALA A 3 74.07 36.79 -16.02
N VAL A 4 74.16 36.39 -14.76
CA VAL A 4 74.19 34.99 -14.32
C VAL A 4 72.77 34.53 -14.13
N LEU A 5 72.33 33.54 -14.92
CA LEU A 5 71.04 32.88 -14.78
C LEU A 5 71.20 31.77 -13.74
N ALA A 6 70.60 31.90 -12.56
CA ALA A 6 70.44 30.83 -11.58
C ALA A 6 69.26 29.96 -11.89
N ALA A 7 69.47 28.73 -12.35
CA ALA A 7 68.42 27.73 -12.53
C ALA A 7 68.02 27.10 -11.18
N LEU A 8 66.83 27.34 -10.70
CA LEU A 8 66.24 26.72 -9.51
C LEU A 8 65.70 25.33 -9.91
N LEU A 9 66.41 24.27 -9.53
CA LEU A 9 65.99 22.88 -9.74
C LEU A 9 65.01 22.51 -8.63
N CYS A 10 63.67 22.60 -8.90
CA CYS A 10 62.63 22.05 -8.02
C CYS A 10 62.66 20.52 -8.10
N LEU A 11 63.22 19.85 -7.11
CA LEU A 11 63.03 18.42 -6.90
C LEU A 11 61.57 18.18 -6.47
N LEU A 12 60.72 17.75 -7.41
CA LEU A 12 59.45 17.12 -7.11
C LEU A 12 59.74 15.77 -6.45
N LEU A 13 59.74 15.74 -5.11
CA LEU A 13 59.61 14.50 -4.34
C LEU A 13 58.24 13.90 -4.65
N THR A 14 58.18 12.97 -5.59
CA THR A 14 57.01 12.10 -5.75
C THR A 14 56.95 11.22 -4.50
N ALA A 15 56.02 11.54 -3.57
CA ALA A 15 55.74 10.69 -2.44
C ALA A 15 55.32 9.31 -2.96
N VAL A 16 56.13 8.30 -2.78
CA VAL A 16 55.77 6.91 -3.03
C VAL A 16 54.57 6.64 -2.11
N PRO A 17 53.41 6.23 -2.63
CA PRO A 17 52.28 5.92 -1.79
C PRO A 17 52.69 4.85 -0.76
N PRO A 18 52.28 4.99 0.52
CA PRO A 18 52.65 4.04 1.56
C PRO A 18 52.20 2.64 1.15
N GLN A 19 53.16 1.71 1.15
CA GLN A 19 52.92 0.34 0.70
C GLN A 19 51.95 -0.36 1.65
N ALA A 20 50.86 -0.90 1.13
CA ALA A 20 49.89 -1.64 1.90
C ALA A 20 50.54 -2.83 2.61
N THR A 21 50.26 -3.00 3.91
CA THR A 21 50.82 -4.10 4.71
C THR A 21 49.90 -5.31 4.64
N ALA A 22 50.45 -6.46 4.20
CA ALA A 22 49.69 -7.72 4.17
C ALA A 22 49.50 -8.27 5.59
N LYS A 23 48.30 -8.79 5.87
CA LYS A 23 47.86 -9.46 7.09
C LYS A 23 47.29 -10.82 6.76
N GLN A 24 47.45 -11.77 7.69
CA GLN A 24 46.81 -13.08 7.58
C GLN A 24 46.38 -13.60 8.94
N GLU A 25 45.39 -14.48 8.93
CA GLU A 25 44.90 -15.26 10.06
C GLU A 25 44.86 -16.72 9.66
N LEU A 26 45.26 -17.62 10.60
CA LEU A 26 45.28 -19.05 10.36
C LEU A 26 44.25 -19.76 11.23
N TRP A 27 43.76 -20.88 10.77
CA TRP A 27 43.01 -21.83 11.57
C TRP A 27 43.91 -22.54 12.59
N PRO A 28 43.35 -23.18 13.63
CA PRO A 28 44.19 -23.89 14.63
C PRO A 28 45.08 -25.00 14.05
N ASP A 29 44.72 -25.53 12.88
CA ASP A 29 45.52 -26.55 12.16
C ASP A 29 46.64 -25.94 11.28
N GLY A 30 46.81 -24.60 11.29
CA GLY A 30 47.78 -23.90 10.52
C GLY A 30 47.37 -23.53 9.09
N THR A 31 46.22 -23.94 8.65
CA THR A 31 45.69 -23.58 7.32
C THR A 31 45.22 -22.13 7.28
N LEU A 32 45.25 -21.51 6.09
CA LEU A 32 44.88 -20.10 5.91
C LEU A 32 43.38 -19.90 6.16
N LYS A 33 43.03 -19.03 7.13
CA LYS A 33 41.66 -18.62 7.43
C LYS A 33 41.28 -17.35 6.71
N ALA A 34 42.17 -16.34 6.74
CA ALA A 34 41.91 -15.06 6.07
C ALA A 34 43.24 -14.39 5.66
N ARG A 35 43.21 -13.61 4.58
CA ARG A 35 44.27 -12.69 4.21
C ARG A 35 43.68 -11.36 3.72
N TRP A 36 44.36 -10.25 4.05
CA TRP A 36 43.95 -8.90 3.64
C TRP A 36 45.15 -7.95 3.67
N SER A 37 44.96 -6.77 3.12
CA SER A 37 45.91 -5.68 3.22
C SER A 37 45.38 -4.54 4.08
N VAL A 38 46.29 -3.78 4.72
CA VAL A 38 45.93 -2.61 5.50
C VAL A 38 46.78 -1.40 5.07
N ASP A 39 46.16 -0.21 5.16
CA ASP A 39 46.85 1.07 4.95
C ASP A 39 47.72 1.45 6.16
N ALA A 40 48.39 2.60 6.09
CA ALA A 40 49.27 3.10 7.15
C ALA A 40 48.54 3.39 8.48
N GLN A 41 47.22 3.51 8.48
CA GLN A 41 46.36 3.68 9.64
C GLN A 41 45.81 2.35 10.16
N GLY A 42 46.19 1.22 9.58
CA GLY A 42 45.72 -0.12 9.96
C GLY A 42 44.31 -0.46 9.45
N ARG A 43 43.71 0.36 8.59
CA ARG A 43 42.40 0.09 7.99
C ARG A 43 42.55 -0.85 6.80
N THR A 44 41.62 -1.76 6.60
CA THR A 44 41.62 -2.64 5.41
C THR A 44 41.64 -1.79 4.13
N ASP A 45 42.60 -2.05 3.26
CA ASP A 45 42.75 -1.35 1.98
C ASP A 45 43.25 -2.35 0.92
N GLY A 46 42.46 -2.55 -0.13
CA GLY A 46 42.65 -3.61 -1.12
C GLY A 46 41.73 -4.82 -0.86
N THR A 47 42.19 -6.00 -1.23
CA THR A 47 41.39 -7.24 -1.20
C THR A 47 41.47 -7.91 0.17
N ARG A 48 40.35 -8.42 0.65
CA ARG A 48 40.20 -9.38 1.75
C ARG A 48 39.65 -10.70 1.22
N GLU A 49 40.24 -11.81 1.60
CA GLU A 49 39.79 -13.15 1.27
C GLU A 49 39.68 -13.99 2.54
N GLU A 50 38.66 -14.85 2.59
CA GLU A 50 38.41 -15.80 3.69
C GLU A 50 38.24 -17.20 3.14
N TYR A 51 38.65 -18.23 3.93
CA TYR A 51 38.66 -19.62 3.52
C TYR A 51 38.20 -20.55 4.65
N THR A 52 37.62 -21.69 4.26
CA THR A 52 37.38 -22.80 5.19
C THR A 52 38.71 -23.46 5.61
N PRO A 53 38.68 -24.32 6.67
CA PRO A 53 39.86 -25.16 6.98
C PRO A 53 40.29 -26.07 5.82
N THR A 54 39.38 -26.44 4.94
CA THR A 54 39.65 -27.26 3.74
C THR A 54 40.15 -26.44 2.54
N GLY A 55 40.35 -25.12 2.70
CA GLY A 55 40.90 -24.23 1.67
C GLY A 55 39.85 -23.71 0.65
N VAL A 56 38.57 -23.96 0.87
CA VAL A 56 37.52 -23.40 0.00
C VAL A 56 37.34 -21.92 0.33
N ARG A 57 37.46 -21.05 -0.67
CA ARG A 57 37.25 -19.60 -0.49
C ARG A 57 35.75 -19.30 -0.24
N THR A 58 35.45 -18.62 0.88
CA THR A 58 34.10 -18.24 1.28
C THR A 58 33.82 -16.76 1.10
N LEU A 59 34.86 -15.91 1.06
CA LEU A 59 34.74 -14.47 0.85
C LEU A 59 35.85 -13.95 -0.08
N LEU A 60 35.46 -13.04 -0.96
CA LEU A 60 36.38 -12.11 -1.67
C LEU A 60 35.72 -10.73 -1.59
N ALA A 61 36.38 -9.79 -0.95
CA ALA A 61 35.83 -8.45 -0.74
C ALA A 61 36.89 -7.37 -1.01
N GLU A 62 36.49 -6.28 -1.63
CA GLU A 62 37.38 -5.13 -1.93
C GLU A 62 37.05 -3.97 -0.99
N TYR A 63 38.11 -3.34 -0.47
CA TYR A 63 38.05 -2.25 0.49
C TYR A 63 38.93 -1.08 0.04
N THR A 64 38.48 0.13 0.38
CA THR A 64 39.26 1.34 0.29
C THR A 64 39.18 2.08 1.61
N ARG A 65 40.32 2.25 2.31
CA ARG A 65 40.42 2.96 3.59
C ARG A 65 39.42 2.47 4.64
N GLY A 66 39.20 1.13 4.73
CA GLY A 66 38.32 0.49 5.70
C GLY A 66 36.84 0.38 5.27
N LYS A 67 36.44 0.97 4.15
CA LYS A 67 35.08 0.88 3.60
C LYS A 67 35.02 -0.15 2.48
N ARG A 68 33.94 -0.87 2.39
CA ARG A 68 33.65 -1.74 1.22
C ARG A 68 33.54 -0.86 -0.02
N ASN A 69 34.41 -1.13 -1.01
CA ASN A 69 34.47 -0.34 -2.23
C ASN A 69 34.99 -1.22 -3.38
N GLY A 70 34.08 -1.69 -4.22
CA GLY A 70 34.33 -2.65 -5.28
C GLY A 70 33.54 -3.95 -5.10
N ALA A 71 34.15 -5.06 -5.51
CA ALA A 71 33.51 -6.36 -5.52
C ALA A 71 33.37 -6.98 -4.12
N TRP A 72 32.19 -7.62 -3.89
CA TRP A 72 31.92 -8.48 -2.75
C TRP A 72 31.36 -9.80 -3.25
N ARG A 73 32.05 -10.92 -2.98
CA ARG A 73 31.68 -12.24 -3.47
C ARG A 73 31.68 -13.23 -2.30
N GLU A 74 30.57 -13.92 -2.10
CA GLU A 74 30.40 -14.93 -1.06
C GLU A 74 30.08 -16.30 -1.67
N TRP A 75 30.62 -17.33 -1.04
CA TRP A 75 30.36 -18.74 -1.36
C TRP A 75 30.03 -19.52 -0.09
N THR A 76 29.28 -20.61 -0.21
CA THR A 76 29.12 -21.59 0.86
C THR A 76 30.45 -22.30 1.16
N PRO A 77 30.56 -22.99 2.31
CA PRO A 77 31.71 -23.85 2.58
C PRO A 77 31.91 -24.96 1.53
N THR A 78 30.90 -25.29 0.74
CA THR A 78 30.96 -26.25 -0.38
C THR A 78 31.33 -25.61 -1.72
N GLY A 79 31.51 -24.28 -1.76
CA GLY A 79 31.91 -23.52 -2.93
C GLY A 79 30.78 -23.03 -3.84
N GLU A 80 29.52 -23.21 -3.44
CA GLU A 80 28.38 -22.65 -4.19
C GLU A 80 28.30 -21.14 -4.00
N ARG A 81 27.90 -20.42 -5.04
CA ARG A 81 27.70 -18.96 -5.00
C ARG A 81 26.55 -18.59 -4.07
N VAL A 82 26.75 -17.57 -3.23
CA VAL A 82 25.73 -17.00 -2.34
C VAL A 82 25.38 -15.59 -2.76
N ARG A 83 26.42 -14.69 -2.84
CA ARG A 83 26.21 -13.28 -3.19
C ARG A 83 27.34 -12.77 -4.04
N PHE A 84 26.98 -12.02 -5.07
CA PHE A 84 27.89 -11.26 -5.92
C PHE A 84 27.39 -9.83 -5.97
N LEU A 85 27.92 -9.00 -5.05
CA LEU A 85 27.49 -7.62 -4.83
C LEU A 85 28.58 -6.66 -5.25
N ASN A 86 28.24 -5.41 -5.47
CA ASN A 86 29.18 -4.32 -5.67
C ASN A 86 28.88 -3.21 -4.67
N TYR A 87 29.93 -2.57 -4.17
CA TYR A 87 29.85 -1.52 -3.16
C TYR A 87 30.60 -0.27 -3.60
N ARG A 88 30.12 0.88 -3.13
CA ARG A 88 30.81 2.16 -3.15
C ARG A 88 30.61 2.82 -1.78
N ASP A 89 31.73 3.06 -1.05
CA ASP A 89 31.71 3.67 0.29
C ASP A 89 30.71 3.02 1.27
N ASP A 90 30.71 1.68 1.38
CA ASP A 90 29.84 0.82 2.18
C ASP A 90 28.40 0.69 1.70
N LEU A 91 27.98 1.41 0.67
CA LEU A 91 26.65 1.30 0.08
C LEU A 91 26.68 0.37 -1.14
N GLN A 92 25.65 -0.48 -1.30
CA GLN A 92 25.49 -1.25 -2.53
C GLN A 92 25.32 -0.29 -3.72
N ASP A 93 26.13 -0.49 -4.77
CA ASP A 93 26.13 0.37 -5.97
C ASP A 93 26.54 -0.45 -7.19
N GLY A 94 25.68 -0.46 -8.21
CA GLY A 94 25.85 -1.26 -9.43
C GLY A 94 25.06 -2.56 -9.41
N ARG A 95 25.40 -3.46 -10.34
CA ARG A 95 24.72 -4.75 -10.50
C ARG A 95 25.12 -5.72 -9.39
N CYS A 96 24.14 -6.37 -8.81
CA CYS A 96 24.27 -7.37 -7.76
C CYS A 96 23.49 -8.64 -8.13
N GLU A 97 23.99 -9.79 -7.68
CA GLU A 97 23.30 -11.08 -7.82
C GLU A 97 23.31 -11.82 -6.48
N GLU A 98 22.19 -12.40 -6.13
CA GLU A 98 22.02 -13.27 -4.97
C GLU A 98 21.54 -14.64 -5.44
N PHE A 99 22.10 -15.71 -4.87
CA PHE A 99 21.82 -17.09 -5.23
C PHE A 99 21.26 -17.82 -4.02
N GLU A 100 20.28 -18.66 -4.22
CA GLU A 100 19.70 -19.52 -3.18
C GLU A 100 20.45 -20.88 -3.21
N PRO A 101 21.38 -21.14 -2.24
CA PRO A 101 22.18 -22.37 -2.22
C PRO A 101 21.32 -23.64 -2.24
N GLY A 102 21.76 -24.68 -2.92
CA GLY A 102 21.01 -25.93 -3.08
C GLY A 102 19.84 -25.83 -4.04
N THR A 103 19.57 -24.67 -4.63
CA THR A 103 18.54 -24.47 -5.63
C THR A 103 19.12 -23.89 -6.91
N GLN A 104 18.27 -23.68 -7.94
CA GLN A 104 18.68 -22.98 -9.15
C GLN A 104 18.09 -21.57 -9.24
N ARG A 105 17.58 -21.07 -8.09
CA ARG A 105 17.04 -19.73 -7.99
C ARG A 105 18.15 -18.69 -7.80
N ARG A 106 17.98 -17.56 -8.47
CA ARG A 106 18.81 -16.38 -8.28
C ARG A 106 18.03 -15.12 -8.52
N THR A 107 18.49 -14.04 -7.91
CA THR A 107 18.01 -12.69 -8.13
C THR A 107 19.16 -11.85 -8.71
N SER A 108 18.88 -11.10 -9.76
CA SER A 108 19.76 -10.05 -10.29
C SER A 108 19.11 -8.70 -10.06
N ALA A 109 19.84 -7.74 -9.53
CA ALA A 109 19.32 -6.41 -9.19
C ALA A 109 20.34 -5.31 -9.47
N GLU A 110 19.86 -4.11 -9.79
CA GLU A 110 20.69 -2.90 -9.88
C GLU A 110 20.45 -2.04 -8.65
N TRP A 111 21.55 -1.53 -8.10
CA TRP A 111 21.57 -0.68 -6.90
C TRP A 111 22.26 0.64 -7.19
N LYS A 112 21.84 1.69 -6.50
CA LYS A 112 22.46 2.99 -6.53
C LYS A 112 22.44 3.61 -5.14
N ALA A 113 23.62 3.89 -4.60
CA ALA A 113 23.78 4.52 -3.29
C ALA A 113 22.97 3.82 -2.17
N GLY A 114 22.96 2.48 -2.15
CA GLY A 114 22.30 1.66 -1.13
C GLY A 114 20.80 1.41 -1.35
N ALA A 115 20.20 1.93 -2.43
CA ALA A 115 18.80 1.71 -2.78
C ALA A 115 18.65 0.90 -4.08
N LEU A 116 17.64 0.04 -4.17
CA LEU A 116 17.27 -0.61 -5.43
C LEU A 116 16.95 0.46 -6.48
N HIS A 117 17.59 0.39 -7.65
CA HIS A 117 17.42 1.36 -8.73
C HIS A 117 17.72 0.70 -10.07
N GLY A 118 16.75 0.68 -10.98
CA GLY A 118 16.88 -0.02 -12.25
C GLY A 118 16.16 -1.34 -12.28
N GLU A 119 16.67 -2.31 -13.03
CA GLU A 119 16.02 -3.60 -13.21
C GLU A 119 16.37 -4.58 -12.07
N ARG A 120 15.34 -5.33 -11.61
CA ARG A 120 15.50 -6.50 -10.74
C ARG A 120 14.74 -7.66 -11.35
N LYS A 121 15.40 -8.83 -11.45
CA LYS A 121 14.82 -10.06 -11.97
C LYS A 121 15.01 -11.21 -11.00
N VAL A 122 13.98 -12.02 -10.87
CA VAL A 122 14.03 -13.29 -10.14
C VAL A 122 14.01 -14.42 -11.17
N TYR A 123 14.89 -15.38 -11.00
CA TYR A 123 15.05 -16.51 -11.94
C TYR A 123 14.89 -17.83 -11.20
N ASP A 124 14.37 -18.82 -11.93
CA ASP A 124 14.54 -20.24 -11.67
C ASP A 124 15.22 -20.85 -12.89
N LYS A 125 16.46 -21.32 -12.71
CA LYS A 125 17.38 -21.63 -13.84
C LYS A 125 17.51 -20.40 -14.75
N ASP A 126 17.17 -20.56 -16.02
CA ASP A 126 17.19 -19.50 -17.04
C ASP A 126 15.83 -18.83 -17.23
N ARG A 127 14.77 -19.35 -16.59
CA ARG A 127 13.42 -18.79 -16.66
C ARG A 127 13.29 -17.58 -15.74
N VAL A 128 12.86 -16.46 -16.30
CA VAL A 128 12.47 -15.28 -15.51
C VAL A 128 11.11 -15.53 -14.88
N LEU A 129 11.04 -15.50 -13.54
CA LEU A 129 9.82 -15.64 -12.75
C LEU A 129 9.14 -14.31 -12.51
N SER A 130 9.94 -13.24 -12.29
CA SER A 130 9.45 -11.88 -12.05
C SER A 130 10.44 -10.89 -12.66
N LYS A 131 9.89 -9.86 -13.30
CA LYS A 131 10.64 -8.72 -13.84
C LYS A 131 10.13 -7.45 -13.16
N GLN A 132 11.03 -6.75 -12.51
CA GLN A 132 10.73 -5.59 -11.70
C GLN A 132 11.57 -4.40 -12.15
N ARG A 133 11.03 -3.20 -12.05
CA ARG A 133 11.79 -1.95 -12.19
C ARG A 133 11.60 -1.11 -10.93
N TRP A 134 12.73 -0.66 -10.40
CA TRP A 134 12.82 0.08 -9.16
C TRP A 134 13.38 1.48 -9.40
N LYS A 135 12.96 2.43 -8.61
CA LYS A 135 13.49 3.80 -8.59
C LYS A 135 13.61 4.28 -7.15
N GLU A 136 14.85 4.51 -6.71
CA GLU A 136 15.13 5.02 -5.36
C GLU A 136 14.48 4.17 -4.24
N GLY A 137 14.54 2.84 -4.37
CA GLY A 137 13.97 1.90 -3.42
C GLY A 137 12.47 1.62 -3.58
N GLU A 138 11.81 2.24 -4.56
CA GLU A 138 10.40 2.03 -4.85
C GLU A 138 10.18 1.15 -6.08
N LEU A 139 9.26 0.19 -5.99
CA LEU A 139 8.82 -0.62 -7.11
C LEU A 139 7.89 0.20 -8.02
N VAL A 140 8.35 0.48 -9.25
CA VAL A 140 7.58 1.29 -10.22
C VAL A 140 6.98 0.48 -11.35
N ASP A 141 7.46 -0.74 -11.59
CA ASP A 141 6.91 -1.68 -12.57
C ASP A 141 7.09 -3.11 -12.07
N LEU A 142 6.05 -3.93 -12.23
CA LEU A 142 6.06 -5.36 -11.97
C LEU A 142 5.46 -6.09 -13.18
N ASP A 143 6.28 -6.86 -13.88
CA ASP A 143 5.91 -7.63 -15.05
C ASP A 143 5.23 -6.79 -16.16
N GLY A 144 5.70 -5.54 -16.36
CA GLY A 144 5.18 -4.60 -17.35
C GLY A 144 3.95 -3.80 -16.90
N ARG A 145 3.63 -3.81 -15.61
CA ARG A 145 2.48 -3.08 -15.03
C ARG A 145 2.92 -2.20 -13.86
N GLN A 146 2.29 -1.04 -13.72
CA GLN A 146 2.47 -0.18 -12.56
C GLN A 146 1.70 -0.78 -11.36
N PRO A 147 2.40 -1.28 -10.30
CA PRO A 147 1.73 -1.93 -9.16
C PRO A 147 1.09 -0.92 -8.22
N PHE A 148 1.68 0.28 -8.10
CA PHE A 148 1.26 1.32 -7.18
C PHE A 148 0.91 2.60 -7.93
N PRO A 149 -0.39 2.97 -8.05
CA PRO A 149 -0.81 4.20 -8.71
C PRO A 149 -0.28 5.47 -8.02
N VAL A 150 -0.08 5.40 -6.71
CA VAL A 150 0.44 6.48 -5.87
C VAL A 150 1.54 5.94 -4.98
N ARG A 151 2.61 6.70 -4.78
CA ARG A 151 3.70 6.37 -3.85
C ARG A 151 3.16 6.32 -2.42
N ARG A 152 3.66 5.38 -1.62
CA ARG A 152 3.22 5.15 -0.24
C ARG A 152 3.31 6.42 0.62
N GLU A 153 4.45 7.09 0.61
CA GLU A 153 4.70 8.30 1.41
C GLU A 153 3.76 9.44 1.02
N VAL A 154 3.50 9.61 -0.29
CA VAL A 154 2.58 10.63 -0.81
C VAL A 154 1.16 10.31 -0.33
N LEU A 155 0.71 9.06 -0.49
CA LEU A 155 -0.62 8.65 -0.04
C LEU A 155 -0.80 8.88 1.46
N LEU A 156 0.11 8.38 2.29
CA LEU A 156 0.03 8.54 3.75
C LEU A 156 0.06 10.01 4.18
N SER A 157 0.90 10.82 3.55
CA SER A 157 0.96 12.27 3.80
C SER A 157 -0.37 12.96 3.50
N GLU A 158 -0.97 12.66 2.35
CA GLU A 158 -2.26 13.24 1.96
C GLU A 158 -3.41 12.76 2.87
N LEU A 159 -3.47 11.48 3.22
CA LEU A 159 -4.51 10.96 4.11
C LEU A 159 -4.40 11.58 5.52
N ARG A 160 -3.18 11.72 6.05
CA ARG A 160 -2.93 12.41 7.33
C ARG A 160 -3.31 13.89 7.25
N ALA A 161 -2.98 14.58 6.16
CA ALA A 161 -3.35 15.97 5.95
C ALA A 161 -4.87 16.16 5.90
N ILE A 162 -5.63 15.21 5.34
CA ILE A 162 -7.11 15.23 5.37
C ILE A 162 -7.61 15.15 6.81
N LEU A 163 -7.12 14.20 7.61
CA LEU A 163 -7.54 14.05 9.01
C LEU A 163 -7.14 15.22 9.89
N ALA A 164 -6.03 15.91 9.57
CA ALA A 164 -5.53 17.06 10.28
C ALA A 164 -6.16 18.40 9.85
N GLN A 165 -7.12 18.38 8.92
CA GLN A 165 -7.84 19.60 8.54
C GLN A 165 -8.52 20.21 9.76
N PRO A 166 -8.50 21.55 9.91
CA PRO A 166 -9.13 22.21 11.02
C PRO A 166 -10.65 21.97 11.04
N THR A 167 -11.19 21.81 12.23
CA THR A 167 -12.64 21.84 12.48
C THR A 167 -12.99 23.14 13.19
N THR A 168 -14.15 23.69 12.86
CA THR A 168 -14.63 24.94 13.43
C THR A 168 -15.92 24.68 14.21
N GLU A 169 -15.98 25.19 15.45
CA GLU A 169 -17.21 25.22 16.21
C GLU A 169 -18.20 26.22 15.59
N ASP A 170 -19.48 25.86 15.60
CA ASP A 170 -20.56 26.74 15.19
C ASP A 170 -21.57 26.82 16.35
N PRO A 171 -21.80 28.01 16.95
CA PRO A 171 -22.77 28.17 18.03
C PRO A 171 -24.20 27.76 17.66
N LYS A 172 -24.53 27.74 16.37
CA LYS A 172 -25.84 27.30 15.83
C LYS A 172 -25.88 25.80 15.54
N ASP A 173 -24.75 25.12 15.53
CA ASP A 173 -24.61 23.68 15.29
C ASP A 173 -23.69 23.04 16.31
N PRO A 174 -24.19 22.56 17.46
CA PRO A 174 -23.38 21.91 18.49
C PRO A 174 -22.62 20.66 18.00
N LYS A 175 -23.04 20.09 16.86
CA LYS A 175 -22.42 18.91 16.24
C LYS A 175 -21.45 19.26 15.11
N ALA A 176 -21.19 20.54 14.86
CA ALA A 176 -20.39 21.00 13.71
C ALA A 176 -19.02 20.33 13.63
N VAL A 177 -18.29 20.21 14.75
CA VAL A 177 -16.99 19.58 14.82
C VAL A 177 -17.06 18.09 14.45
N GLU A 178 -18.06 17.35 14.96
CA GLU A 178 -18.24 15.93 14.63
C GLU A 178 -18.60 15.70 13.17
N ARG A 179 -19.45 16.54 12.61
CA ARG A 179 -19.83 16.50 11.19
C ARG A 179 -18.63 16.74 10.28
N GLN A 180 -17.78 17.71 10.63
CA GLN A 180 -16.55 17.98 9.89
C GLN A 180 -15.58 16.81 9.96
N ARG A 181 -15.36 16.21 11.15
CA ARG A 181 -14.55 15.00 11.32
C ARG A 181 -15.09 13.81 10.51
N ALA A 182 -16.43 13.64 10.46
CA ALA A 182 -17.05 12.61 9.64
C ALA A 182 -16.82 12.87 8.13
N LEU A 183 -16.91 14.13 7.70
CA LEU A 183 -16.56 14.52 6.33
C LEU A 183 -15.10 14.21 6.01
N HIS A 184 -14.16 14.55 6.91
CA HIS A 184 -12.74 14.23 6.72
C HIS A 184 -12.52 12.71 6.64
N ARG A 185 -13.22 11.91 7.47
CA ARG A 185 -13.13 10.44 7.40
C ARG A 185 -13.66 9.90 6.07
N LEU A 186 -14.76 10.41 5.55
CA LEU A 186 -15.29 10.07 4.23
C LEU A 186 -14.30 10.46 3.11
N GLN A 187 -13.71 11.64 3.19
CA GLN A 187 -12.68 12.11 2.26
C GLN A 187 -11.43 11.21 2.24
N VAL A 188 -11.01 10.67 3.40
CA VAL A 188 -9.91 9.69 3.50
C VAL A 188 -10.21 8.45 2.65
N TYR A 189 -11.38 7.84 2.79
CA TYR A 189 -11.74 6.66 2.00
C TYR A 189 -11.87 6.98 0.51
N ARG A 190 -12.44 8.12 0.18
CA ARG A 190 -12.56 8.56 -1.23
C ARG A 190 -11.20 8.80 -1.85
N ARG A 191 -10.28 9.50 -1.13
CA ARG A 191 -8.90 9.69 -1.58
C ARG A 191 -8.16 8.35 -1.73
N LEU A 192 -8.31 7.45 -0.76
CA LEU A 192 -7.75 6.11 -0.81
C LEU A 192 -8.18 5.35 -2.07
N CYS A 193 -9.47 5.42 -2.42
CA CYS A 193 -10.04 4.75 -3.60
C CYS A 193 -9.88 5.54 -4.92
N GLY A 194 -9.12 6.64 -4.92
CA GLY A 194 -8.86 7.45 -6.12
C GLY A 194 -10.05 8.26 -6.62
N LEU A 195 -11.02 8.55 -5.75
CA LEU A 195 -12.22 9.32 -6.06
C LEU A 195 -12.06 10.81 -5.73
N PRO A 196 -12.85 11.70 -6.35
CA PRO A 196 -12.90 13.10 -5.95
C PRO A 196 -13.26 13.25 -4.49
N TRP A 197 -12.44 13.95 -3.73
CA TRP A 197 -12.62 14.19 -2.30
C TRP A 197 -12.48 15.68 -1.93
N GLN A 198 -11.72 16.42 -2.71
CA GLN A 198 -11.52 17.86 -2.52
C GLN A 198 -12.80 18.63 -2.84
N GLY A 199 -13.07 19.67 -2.06
CA GLY A 199 -14.25 20.51 -2.27
C GLY A 199 -15.58 19.82 -1.97
N MET A 200 -15.59 18.69 -1.28
CA MET A 200 -16.82 18.12 -0.70
C MET A 200 -17.39 19.07 0.34
N GLN A 201 -18.71 19.16 0.39
CA GLN A 201 -19.43 20.15 1.21
C GLN A 201 -20.44 19.47 2.13
N LEU A 202 -20.53 19.95 3.37
CA LEU A 202 -21.66 19.72 4.24
C LEU A 202 -22.82 20.67 3.85
N VAL A 203 -24.01 20.12 3.75
CA VAL A 203 -25.23 20.90 3.46
C VAL A 203 -26.03 21.03 4.77
N PRO A 204 -26.19 22.26 5.30
CA PRO A 204 -26.88 22.45 6.58
C PRO A 204 -28.30 21.87 6.62
N GLU A 205 -29.06 21.99 5.55
CA GLU A 205 -30.39 21.41 5.44
C GLU A 205 -30.40 19.89 5.48
N TRP A 206 -29.35 19.25 4.96
CA TRP A 206 -29.19 17.79 5.02
C TRP A 206 -28.74 17.34 6.42
N ASN A 207 -27.96 18.15 7.10
CA ASN A 207 -27.63 17.89 8.51
C ASN A 207 -28.90 17.86 9.37
N LEU A 208 -29.81 18.84 9.17
CA LEU A 208 -31.08 18.90 9.91
C LEU A 208 -31.97 17.68 9.60
N ARG A 209 -32.02 17.21 8.35
CA ARG A 209 -32.75 16.00 7.97
C ARG A 209 -32.13 14.74 8.57
N CYS A 210 -30.81 14.65 8.59
CA CYS A 210 -30.11 13.53 9.21
C CYS A 210 -30.30 13.50 10.74
N ASP A 211 -30.34 14.66 11.42
CA ASP A 211 -30.69 14.72 12.83
C ASP A 211 -32.13 14.22 13.07
N ALA A 212 -33.06 14.72 12.27
CA ALA A 212 -34.45 14.29 12.37
C ALA A 212 -34.65 12.79 12.05
N ALA A 213 -33.88 12.24 11.09
CA ALA A 213 -33.86 10.81 10.79
C ALA A 213 -33.38 10.00 12.00
N SER A 214 -32.32 10.43 12.65
CA SER A 214 -31.79 9.80 13.86
C SER A 214 -32.80 9.83 15.02
N GLU A 215 -33.50 10.95 15.20
CA GLU A 215 -34.58 11.08 16.20
C GLU A 215 -35.75 10.13 15.94
N VAL A 216 -36.19 10.01 14.68
CA VAL A 216 -37.30 9.09 14.30
C VAL A 216 -36.87 7.63 14.49
N CYS A 217 -35.65 7.27 14.03
CA CYS A 217 -35.12 5.92 14.26
C CYS A 217 -34.99 5.61 15.76
N ARG A 218 -34.52 6.55 16.57
CA ARG A 218 -34.46 6.38 18.03
C ARG A 218 -35.86 6.19 18.65
N ALA A 219 -36.82 6.99 18.23
CA ALA A 219 -38.21 6.88 18.75
C ALA A 219 -38.85 5.55 18.40
N ASN A 220 -38.55 4.96 17.26
CA ASN A 220 -39.00 3.63 16.83
C ASN A 220 -38.09 2.49 17.40
N GLY A 221 -36.87 2.79 17.87
CA GLY A 221 -35.94 1.80 18.41
C GLY A 221 -35.17 0.99 17.36
N GLU A 222 -35.32 1.31 16.07
CA GLU A 222 -34.70 0.56 14.94
C GLU A 222 -34.24 1.47 13.80
N LEU A 223 -33.36 0.93 12.95
CA LEU A 223 -32.90 1.57 11.72
C LEU A 223 -33.88 1.20 10.59
N ASP A 224 -34.53 2.19 10.01
CA ASP A 224 -35.46 1.99 8.87
C ASP A 224 -35.31 3.17 7.90
N HIS A 225 -35.23 2.88 6.60
CA HIS A 225 -35.21 3.89 5.55
C HIS A 225 -36.57 4.47 5.22
N THR A 226 -37.64 3.81 5.68
CA THR A 226 -39.03 4.24 5.51
C THR A 226 -39.78 4.19 6.86
N PRO A 227 -39.22 4.86 7.90
CA PRO A 227 -39.66 4.67 9.26
C PRO A 227 -41.12 5.10 9.43
N PRO A 228 -41.95 4.33 10.17
CA PRO A 228 -43.29 4.77 10.53
C PRO A 228 -43.24 6.01 11.43
N LYS A 229 -44.28 6.82 11.43
CA LYS A 229 -44.38 7.96 12.35
C LYS A 229 -44.56 7.48 13.79
N PRO A 230 -43.65 7.82 14.71
CA PRO A 230 -43.81 7.49 16.12
C PRO A 230 -45.05 8.18 16.70
N SER A 231 -45.71 7.52 17.67
CA SER A 231 -46.87 8.09 18.33
C SER A 231 -46.50 9.40 19.03
N GLY A 232 -47.31 10.44 18.82
CA GLY A 232 -47.10 11.77 19.40
C GLY A 232 -45.91 12.57 18.80
N PHE A 233 -45.26 12.05 17.78
CA PHE A 233 -44.16 12.78 17.15
C PHE A 233 -44.66 13.96 16.32
N ASP A 234 -43.94 15.09 16.35
CA ASP A 234 -44.28 16.27 15.54
C ASP A 234 -44.31 15.98 14.05
N GLU A 235 -45.36 16.45 13.36
CA GLU A 235 -45.57 16.14 11.94
C GLU A 235 -44.49 16.74 11.02
N ALA A 236 -44.08 17.98 11.28
CA ALA A 236 -43.07 18.63 10.44
C ALA A 236 -41.68 18.00 10.67
N ARG A 237 -41.37 17.69 11.93
CA ARG A 237 -40.13 17.02 12.28
C ARG A 237 -40.06 15.59 11.73
N TYR A 238 -41.20 14.85 11.75
CA TYR A 238 -41.28 13.53 11.15
C TYR A 238 -41.03 13.56 9.63
N LYS A 239 -41.62 14.52 8.91
CA LYS A 239 -41.40 14.64 7.45
C LYS A 239 -39.94 14.87 7.12
N LEU A 240 -39.22 15.72 7.87
CA LEU A 240 -37.79 15.90 7.73
C LEU A 240 -37.01 14.61 8.02
N GLY A 241 -37.42 13.89 9.07
CA GLY A 241 -36.80 12.63 9.47
C GLY A 241 -37.02 11.51 8.46
N TYR A 242 -38.23 11.40 7.92
CA TYR A 242 -38.53 10.44 6.85
C TYR A 242 -37.70 10.70 5.59
N GLU A 243 -37.64 11.96 5.14
CA GLU A 243 -36.79 12.35 4.01
C GLU A 243 -35.31 12.07 4.30
N GLY A 244 -34.82 12.39 5.51
CA GLY A 244 -33.47 12.10 5.95
C GLY A 244 -33.16 10.62 5.93
N ALA A 245 -34.05 9.76 6.51
CA ALA A 245 -33.86 8.31 6.54
C ALA A 245 -33.82 7.69 5.14
N SER A 246 -34.74 8.13 4.27
CA SER A 246 -34.89 7.60 2.90
C SER A 246 -33.69 7.92 2.00
N ASN A 247 -32.89 8.95 2.33
CA ASN A 247 -31.75 9.41 1.52
C ASN A 247 -30.40 9.22 2.18
N SER A 248 -30.34 8.47 3.29
CA SER A 248 -29.12 8.34 4.10
C SER A 248 -28.68 6.89 4.27
N ASN A 249 -27.39 6.73 4.47
CA ASN A 249 -26.86 5.58 5.19
C ASN A 249 -27.18 5.77 6.67
N LEU A 250 -27.67 4.74 7.33
CA LEU A 250 -28.06 4.75 8.74
C LEU A 250 -27.12 3.87 9.56
N SER A 251 -26.84 4.28 10.81
CA SER A 251 -25.99 3.53 11.73
C SER A 251 -26.49 3.64 13.17
N ARG A 252 -26.12 2.65 14.00
CA ARG A 252 -26.43 2.61 15.43
C ARG A 252 -25.17 2.25 16.22
N GLY A 253 -24.96 2.90 17.37
CA GLY A 253 -23.87 2.58 18.30
C GLY A 253 -22.51 3.17 17.94
N SER A 254 -22.43 4.09 16.95
CA SER A 254 -21.19 4.70 16.50
C SER A 254 -21.27 6.23 16.48
N SER A 255 -20.13 6.90 16.77
CA SER A 255 -19.99 8.34 16.51
C SER A 255 -20.05 8.60 15.01
N LEU A 256 -20.32 9.86 14.59
CA LEU A 256 -20.41 10.21 13.16
C LEU A 256 -19.15 9.83 12.37
N PRO A 257 -17.90 10.08 12.82
CA PRO A 257 -16.72 9.61 12.10
C PRO A 257 -16.62 8.07 12.02
N ARG A 258 -16.97 7.36 13.10
CA ARG A 258 -16.92 5.88 13.14
C ARG A 258 -18.01 5.22 12.29
N SER A 259 -19.16 5.88 12.10
CA SER A 259 -20.20 5.36 11.21
C SER A 259 -19.69 5.20 9.77
N ILE A 260 -18.77 6.07 9.33
CA ILE A 260 -18.13 5.94 8.01
C ILE A 260 -17.32 4.65 7.91
N ASP A 261 -16.58 4.27 8.96
CA ASP A 261 -15.86 3.00 8.99
C ASP A 261 -16.81 1.80 8.88
N GLY A 262 -17.97 1.87 9.55
CA GLY A 262 -19.04 0.88 9.45
C GLY A 262 -19.65 0.80 8.05
N TYR A 263 -19.95 1.94 7.42
CA TYR A 263 -20.44 1.96 6.03
C TYR A 263 -19.40 1.42 5.03
N MET A 264 -18.12 1.63 5.29
CA MET A 264 -17.05 1.08 4.45
C MET A 264 -16.79 -0.40 4.72
N ASP A 265 -17.11 -0.90 5.90
CA ASP A 265 -17.08 -2.33 6.19
C ASP A 265 -18.19 -3.06 5.42
N ASP A 266 -19.44 -2.79 5.77
CA ASP A 266 -20.65 -3.26 5.06
C ASP A 266 -20.66 -4.78 4.74
N SER A 267 -19.93 -5.58 5.55
CA SER A 267 -19.66 -7.01 5.28
C SER A 267 -20.43 -7.96 6.20
N ASP A 268 -21.38 -7.43 6.96
CA ASP A 268 -22.31 -8.21 7.78
C ASP A 268 -23.29 -9.01 6.90
N PRO A 269 -23.90 -10.09 7.44
CA PRO A 269 -24.78 -10.98 6.66
C PRO A 269 -25.96 -10.28 5.98
N SER A 270 -26.44 -9.14 6.50
CA SER A 270 -27.57 -8.41 5.94
C SER A 270 -27.17 -7.49 4.77
N ASN A 271 -25.90 -7.13 4.66
CA ASN A 271 -25.40 -6.14 3.72
C ASN A 271 -24.41 -6.68 2.67
N ILE A 272 -23.67 -7.74 2.98
CA ILE A 272 -22.56 -8.26 2.14
C ILE A 272 -22.99 -8.60 0.71
N ASP A 273 -24.25 -8.98 0.49
CA ASP A 273 -24.79 -9.29 -0.84
C ASP A 273 -24.77 -8.08 -1.79
N ARG A 274 -24.87 -6.87 -1.26
CA ARG A 274 -24.99 -5.63 -2.03
C ARG A 274 -24.01 -4.54 -1.66
N ILE A 275 -23.47 -4.59 -0.41
CA ILE A 275 -22.57 -3.56 0.18
C ILE A 275 -23.04 -2.13 -0.13
N GLY A 276 -24.34 -1.88 0.13
CA GLY A 276 -25.04 -0.67 -0.32
C GLY A 276 -24.47 0.60 0.29
N HIS A 277 -24.17 0.60 1.60
CA HIS A 277 -23.63 1.76 2.30
C HIS A 277 -22.26 2.15 1.75
N ARG A 278 -21.35 1.18 1.51
CA ARG A 278 -20.04 1.40 0.91
C ARG A 278 -20.15 2.01 -0.49
N ARG A 279 -21.04 1.45 -1.32
CA ARG A 279 -21.22 1.93 -2.70
C ARG A 279 -21.71 3.38 -2.72
N TRP A 280 -22.57 3.79 -1.79
CA TRP A 280 -22.97 5.19 -1.63
C TRP A 280 -21.79 6.07 -1.20
N CYS A 281 -20.99 5.67 -0.19
CA CYS A 281 -19.78 6.42 0.23
C CYS A 281 -18.79 6.60 -0.93
N LEU A 282 -18.68 5.59 -1.80
CA LEU A 282 -17.79 5.57 -2.94
C LEU A 282 -18.46 5.96 -4.27
N ASN A 283 -19.68 6.55 -4.23
CA ASN A 283 -20.32 7.10 -5.43
C ASN A 283 -19.41 8.19 -6.05
N PRO A 284 -18.88 8.01 -7.28
CA PRO A 284 -17.96 8.97 -7.90
C PRO A 284 -18.57 10.36 -8.11
N ALA A 285 -19.88 10.45 -8.25
CA ALA A 285 -20.60 11.72 -8.46
C ALA A 285 -20.96 12.45 -7.14
N MET A 286 -20.67 11.86 -5.98
CA MET A 286 -20.92 12.53 -4.71
C MET A 286 -19.98 13.73 -4.52
N LYS A 287 -20.56 14.89 -4.25
CA LYS A 287 -19.86 16.15 -3.95
C LYS A 287 -20.36 16.78 -2.65
N LYS A 288 -21.57 16.46 -2.25
CA LYS A 288 -22.24 17.00 -1.07
C LYS A 288 -22.70 15.87 -0.16
N THR A 289 -22.82 16.16 1.13
CA THR A 289 -23.36 15.26 2.14
C THR A 289 -23.89 16.05 3.32
N GLY A 290 -24.51 15.36 4.28
CA GLY A 290 -24.92 15.87 5.57
C GLY A 290 -24.81 14.77 6.60
N PHE A 291 -24.65 15.12 7.86
CA PHE A 291 -24.58 14.17 8.97
C PHE A 291 -25.49 14.61 10.10
N GLY A 292 -26.10 13.66 10.76
CA GLY A 292 -26.89 13.89 11.96
C GLY A 292 -26.84 12.70 12.90
N SER A 293 -27.11 12.96 14.18
CA SER A 293 -27.16 11.91 15.19
C SER A 293 -28.14 12.27 16.30
N ASP A 294 -28.72 11.25 16.94
CA ASP A 294 -29.48 11.38 18.17
C ASP A 294 -29.26 10.14 19.05
N ALA A 295 -28.71 10.34 20.25
CA ALA A 295 -28.20 9.28 21.11
C ALA A 295 -27.28 8.32 20.35
N GLU A 296 -27.67 7.04 20.25
CA GLU A 296 -26.88 6.00 19.54
C GLU A 296 -27.17 5.90 18.03
N PHE A 297 -28.16 6.62 17.51
CA PHE A 297 -28.55 6.59 16.11
C PHE A 297 -27.86 7.70 15.33
N SER A 298 -27.46 7.40 14.10
CA SER A 298 -26.85 8.37 13.21
C SER A 298 -27.23 8.14 11.74
N ALA A 299 -27.17 9.22 10.97
CA ALA A 299 -27.48 9.22 9.55
C ALA A 299 -26.43 10.02 8.78
N MET A 300 -26.09 9.56 7.58
CA MET A 300 -25.28 10.27 6.59
C MET A 300 -26.11 10.41 5.31
N TRP A 301 -26.45 11.63 4.90
CA TRP A 301 -27.04 11.85 3.59
C TRP A 301 -26.12 11.37 2.49
N SER A 302 -26.48 10.28 1.82
CA SER A 302 -25.62 9.57 0.90
C SER A 302 -26.06 9.65 -0.56
N MET A 303 -27.33 9.98 -0.81
CA MET A 303 -27.89 10.07 -2.16
C MET A 303 -27.61 11.43 -2.78
N ASP A 304 -26.36 11.66 -3.17
CA ASP A 304 -25.93 12.86 -3.89
C ASP A 304 -25.31 12.49 -5.25
N GLY A 305 -25.76 13.19 -6.30
CA GLY A 305 -25.22 13.10 -7.65
C GLY A 305 -24.87 14.47 -8.21
N SER A 306 -24.60 15.47 -7.34
CA SER A 306 -24.33 16.86 -7.77
C SER A 306 -22.94 17.07 -8.38
N GLY A 307 -22.04 16.13 -8.21
CA GLY A 307 -20.72 16.08 -8.85
C GLY A 307 -20.73 15.32 -10.17
N SER A 308 -19.54 14.98 -10.62
CA SER A 308 -19.32 14.18 -11.82
C SER A 308 -18.30 13.08 -11.55
N ALA A 309 -18.54 11.89 -12.08
CA ALA A 309 -17.54 10.85 -12.07
C ALA A 309 -16.28 11.31 -12.85
N PRO A 310 -15.06 10.92 -12.40
CA PRO A 310 -13.84 11.23 -13.13
C PRO A 310 -13.91 10.71 -14.57
N LYS A 311 -13.45 11.51 -15.53
CA LYS A 311 -13.41 11.12 -16.94
C LYS A 311 -12.53 9.87 -17.08
N GLY A 312 -13.06 8.84 -17.70
CA GLY A 312 -12.34 7.60 -17.95
C GLY A 312 -12.32 6.63 -16.75
N LEU A 313 -13.12 6.86 -15.71
CA LEU A 313 -13.26 5.93 -14.60
C LEU A 313 -13.77 4.58 -15.09
N ASP A 314 -12.99 3.52 -14.88
CA ASP A 314 -13.33 2.14 -15.25
C ASP A 314 -13.90 1.38 -14.06
N THR A 315 -13.24 1.46 -12.92
CA THR A 315 -13.60 0.71 -11.71
C THR A 315 -13.32 1.51 -10.46
N VAL A 316 -14.10 1.23 -9.42
CA VAL A 316 -13.80 1.66 -8.05
C VAL A 316 -13.59 0.41 -7.21
N CYS A 317 -12.36 0.23 -6.71
CA CYS A 317 -11.98 -0.92 -5.91
C CYS A 317 -11.91 -0.56 -4.41
N TYR A 318 -12.33 -1.48 -3.55
CA TYR A 318 -12.04 -1.44 -2.12
C TYR A 318 -11.77 -2.86 -1.61
N PRO A 319 -10.60 -3.16 -0.99
CA PRO A 319 -9.48 -2.24 -0.90
C PRO A 319 -8.98 -1.83 -2.30
N PRO A 320 -8.41 -0.63 -2.45
CA PRO A 320 -7.96 -0.14 -3.75
C PRO A 320 -6.70 -0.84 -4.23
N LYS A 321 -6.38 -0.64 -5.50
CA LYS A 321 -5.09 -1.03 -6.08
C LYS A 321 -3.97 -0.22 -5.44
N GLY A 322 -2.92 -0.89 -4.99
CA GLY A 322 -1.73 -0.25 -4.42
C GLY A 322 -1.67 -0.30 -2.90
N HIS A 323 -1.24 0.77 -2.27
CA HIS A 323 -1.03 0.84 -0.83
C HIS A 323 -2.33 1.05 -0.05
N VAL A 324 -2.50 0.29 1.04
CA VAL A 324 -3.68 0.34 1.92
C VAL A 324 -3.22 0.41 3.38
N PRO A 325 -3.48 1.51 4.09
CA PRO A 325 -3.20 1.60 5.51
C PRO A 325 -3.99 0.56 6.31
N VAL A 326 -3.32 -0.10 7.26
CA VAL A 326 -3.92 -1.21 8.03
C VAL A 326 -5.10 -0.80 8.90
N ASP A 327 -5.20 0.47 9.28
CA ASP A 327 -6.33 1.01 10.05
C ASP A 327 -7.55 1.38 9.19
N LEU A 328 -7.45 1.24 7.87
CA LEU A 328 -8.55 1.46 6.93
C LEU A 328 -9.12 0.16 6.35
N TYR A 329 -8.60 -0.99 6.72
CA TYR A 329 -9.08 -2.30 6.26
C TYR A 329 -8.86 -3.38 7.33
N SER A 330 -9.77 -4.33 7.45
CA SER A 330 -9.65 -5.53 8.29
C SER A 330 -9.92 -6.80 7.48
N ALA A 331 -9.45 -7.94 7.97
CA ALA A 331 -9.50 -9.21 7.25
C ALA A 331 -10.93 -9.74 6.99
N ASP A 332 -11.88 -9.36 7.80
CA ASP A 332 -13.30 -9.72 7.72
C ASP A 332 -14.10 -8.87 6.73
N ARG A 333 -13.51 -7.77 6.24
CA ARG A 333 -14.16 -6.93 5.22
C ARG A 333 -14.11 -7.57 3.84
N ALA A 334 -15.23 -7.51 3.14
CA ALA A 334 -15.29 -7.94 1.75
C ALA A 334 -14.54 -6.98 0.83
N PHE A 335 -13.91 -7.51 -0.20
CA PHE A 335 -13.47 -6.75 -1.37
C PHE A 335 -14.67 -6.33 -2.21
N SER A 336 -14.51 -5.24 -2.92
CA SER A 336 -15.48 -4.80 -3.92
C SER A 336 -14.82 -4.17 -5.14
N ILE A 337 -15.39 -4.42 -6.32
CA ILE A 337 -15.00 -3.79 -7.59
C ILE A 337 -16.26 -3.32 -8.28
N ALA A 338 -16.58 -2.02 -8.18
CA ALA A 338 -17.68 -1.41 -8.92
C ALA A 338 -17.24 -1.17 -10.39
N LEU A 339 -18.08 -1.62 -11.33
CA LEU A 339 -17.78 -1.69 -12.77
C LEU A 339 -18.43 -0.54 -13.53
N TRP A 340 -17.75 0.59 -13.69
CA TRP A 340 -18.32 1.82 -14.27
C TRP A 340 -18.35 1.84 -15.81
N LYS A 341 -17.48 1.04 -16.46
CA LYS A 341 -17.48 0.92 -17.92
C LYS A 341 -18.02 -0.41 -18.42
N SER A 342 -17.93 -1.46 -17.62
CA SER A 342 -18.37 -2.78 -17.98
C SER A 342 -19.81 -2.99 -17.55
N GLY A 343 -20.57 -3.73 -18.32
CA GLY A 343 -21.89 -4.20 -17.90
C GLY A 343 -21.82 -5.18 -16.72
N GLU A 344 -22.96 -5.59 -16.21
CA GLU A 344 -23.07 -6.59 -15.16
C GLU A 344 -22.64 -7.97 -15.70
N PRO A 345 -21.59 -8.59 -15.17
CA PRO A 345 -21.18 -9.92 -15.60
C PRO A 345 -22.10 -10.99 -15.04
N ARG A 346 -22.13 -12.15 -15.67
CA ARG A 346 -22.89 -13.29 -15.15
C ARG A 346 -22.16 -13.90 -13.95
N GLN A 347 -22.94 -14.28 -12.93
CA GLN A 347 -22.42 -14.88 -11.70
C GLN A 347 -21.57 -16.16 -11.96
N ASP A 348 -21.99 -17.00 -12.89
CA ASP A 348 -21.30 -18.25 -13.26
C ASP A 348 -19.99 -18.05 -14.06
N GLN A 349 -19.71 -16.82 -14.49
CA GLN A 349 -18.48 -16.44 -15.18
C GLN A 349 -17.48 -15.73 -14.27
N LEU A 350 -17.87 -15.41 -13.03
CA LEU A 350 -16.98 -14.75 -12.06
C LEU A 350 -16.00 -15.75 -11.46
N VAL A 351 -14.70 -15.51 -11.66
CA VAL A 351 -13.61 -16.25 -11.01
C VAL A 351 -12.66 -15.27 -10.34
N VAL A 352 -12.48 -15.43 -9.04
CA VAL A 352 -11.58 -14.59 -8.24
C VAL A 352 -10.48 -15.45 -7.64
N ARG A 353 -9.25 -14.95 -7.71
CA ARG A 353 -8.08 -15.58 -7.11
C ARG A 353 -7.25 -14.54 -6.37
N ILE A 354 -6.91 -14.82 -5.12
CA ILE A 354 -6.10 -13.95 -4.26
C ILE A 354 -4.92 -14.76 -3.75
N TRP A 355 -3.69 -14.29 -3.99
CA TRP A 355 -2.47 -14.93 -3.50
C TRP A 355 -1.70 -13.98 -2.58
N LEU A 356 -1.10 -14.54 -1.55
CA LEU A 356 -0.04 -13.88 -0.82
C LEU A 356 1.18 -13.72 -1.73
N LEU A 357 1.86 -12.58 -1.64
CA LEU A 357 3.13 -12.31 -2.32
C LEU A 357 4.29 -12.44 -1.33
N ASP A 358 5.41 -13.01 -1.79
CA ASP A 358 6.67 -13.03 -1.05
C ASP A 358 7.46 -11.71 -1.24
N GLU A 359 8.65 -11.63 -0.63
CA GLU A 359 9.56 -10.48 -0.76
C GLU A 359 10.09 -10.29 -2.20
N ASN A 360 9.95 -11.29 -3.04
CA ASN A 360 10.29 -11.26 -4.46
C ASN A 360 9.12 -10.89 -5.37
N TRP A 361 7.96 -10.56 -4.78
CA TRP A 361 6.71 -10.27 -5.49
C TRP A 361 6.18 -11.45 -6.30
N LEU A 362 6.53 -12.66 -5.90
CA LEU A 362 5.99 -13.90 -6.46
C LEU A 362 4.80 -14.39 -5.64
N THR A 363 3.81 -14.97 -6.30
CA THR A 363 2.69 -15.62 -5.61
C THR A 363 3.17 -16.86 -4.87
N THR A 364 2.72 -17.03 -3.62
CA THR A 364 3.06 -18.16 -2.77
C THR A 364 1.86 -19.08 -2.56
N GLY A 365 2.10 -20.39 -2.68
CA GLY A 365 1.08 -21.42 -2.45
C GLY A 365 -0.12 -21.33 -3.40
N GLU A 366 -1.22 -21.93 -2.96
CA GLU A 366 -2.51 -21.87 -3.66
C GLU A 366 -3.23 -20.53 -3.37
N PRO A 367 -4.20 -20.13 -4.22
CA PRO A 367 -5.04 -18.98 -3.91
C PRO A 367 -5.78 -19.16 -2.59
N LEU A 368 -6.01 -18.07 -1.88
CA LEU A 368 -6.81 -18.09 -0.64
C LEU A 368 -8.24 -18.51 -0.94
N ASP A 369 -8.81 -19.34 -0.06
CA ASP A 369 -10.22 -19.72 -0.12
C ASP A 369 -11.12 -18.49 0.07
N LEU A 370 -12.19 -18.41 -0.69
CA LEU A 370 -13.23 -17.40 -0.52
C LEU A 370 -14.42 -18.00 0.21
N ASP A 371 -14.94 -17.28 1.20
CA ASP A 371 -16.21 -17.60 1.87
C ASP A 371 -17.39 -16.84 1.27
N TRP A 372 -17.10 -15.84 0.42
CA TRP A 372 -18.09 -15.05 -0.31
C TRP A 372 -17.60 -14.65 -1.68
N CYS A 373 -18.44 -14.80 -2.72
CA CYS A 373 -18.12 -14.35 -4.08
C CYS A 373 -19.41 -14.15 -4.88
N LYS A 374 -19.83 -12.88 -5.09
CA LYS A 374 -21.08 -12.54 -5.77
C LYS A 374 -20.97 -11.36 -6.72
N VAL A 375 -21.85 -11.33 -7.69
CA VAL A 375 -22.16 -10.17 -8.52
C VAL A 375 -23.36 -9.46 -7.92
N ALA A 376 -23.21 -8.22 -7.46
CA ALA A 376 -24.30 -7.34 -7.03
C ALA A 376 -24.70 -6.45 -8.20
N GLY A 377 -25.98 -6.43 -8.54
CA GLY A 377 -26.54 -5.64 -9.64
C GLY A 377 -26.37 -4.13 -9.46
N GLY A 378 -26.74 -3.36 -10.47
CA GLY A 378 -26.77 -1.90 -10.44
C GLY A 378 -27.69 -1.37 -9.32
N GLY A 379 -27.54 -0.10 -8.96
CA GLY A 379 -28.23 0.55 -7.83
C GLY A 379 -27.25 1.01 -6.75
N TYR A 380 -27.74 1.47 -5.59
CA TYR A 380 -26.89 1.86 -4.44
C TYR A 380 -25.72 2.77 -4.82
N GLY A 381 -25.98 3.88 -5.51
CA GLY A 381 -24.93 4.82 -5.95
C GLY A 381 -24.27 4.49 -7.28
N GLY A 382 -24.76 3.48 -8.04
CA GLY A 382 -24.36 3.36 -9.46
C GLY A 382 -24.13 1.94 -9.99
N ALA A 383 -22.92 1.67 -10.42
CA ALA A 383 -22.52 0.54 -11.26
C ALA A 383 -22.73 -0.84 -10.59
N PRO A 384 -22.89 -1.93 -11.36
CA PRO A 384 -22.75 -3.28 -10.85
C PRO A 384 -21.43 -3.48 -10.11
N CYS A 385 -21.44 -4.39 -9.13
CA CYS A 385 -20.29 -4.56 -8.23
C CYS A 385 -19.96 -6.04 -8.02
N LEU A 386 -18.69 -6.39 -8.14
CA LEU A 386 -18.17 -7.68 -7.72
C LEU A 386 -17.86 -7.60 -6.23
N VAL A 387 -18.36 -8.55 -5.44
CA VAL A 387 -18.17 -8.61 -3.99
C VAL A 387 -17.59 -9.97 -3.65
N PHE A 388 -16.43 -10.00 -2.98
CA PHE A 388 -15.80 -11.25 -2.57
C PHE A 388 -15.01 -11.07 -1.26
N ARG A 389 -14.90 -12.13 -0.48
CA ARG A 389 -14.24 -12.12 0.82
C ARG A 389 -13.42 -13.38 1.03
N THR A 390 -12.29 -13.22 1.73
CA THR A 390 -11.47 -14.31 2.26
C THR A 390 -11.16 -14.05 3.73
N PRO A 391 -11.59 -14.94 4.65
CA PRO A 391 -11.36 -14.73 6.08
C PRO A 391 -9.92 -15.06 6.52
N ARG A 392 -9.10 -15.60 5.62
CA ARG A 392 -7.70 -15.99 5.91
C ARG A 392 -6.66 -14.94 5.58
N MET A 393 -7.08 -13.74 5.25
CA MET A 393 -6.17 -12.66 4.90
C MET A 393 -5.46 -12.12 6.15
N LYS A 394 -4.13 -12.02 6.10
CA LYS A 394 -3.35 -11.31 7.11
C LYS A 394 -3.26 -9.83 6.73
N VAL A 395 -3.75 -8.96 7.60
CA VAL A 395 -3.64 -7.50 7.45
C VAL A 395 -2.56 -6.98 8.39
N ALA A 396 -1.38 -6.71 7.84
CA ALA A 396 -0.25 -6.17 8.60
C ALA A 396 0.66 -5.36 7.65
N PRO A 397 1.37 -4.32 8.13
CA PRO A 397 2.33 -3.57 7.30
C PRO A 397 3.34 -4.50 6.63
N GLY A 398 3.61 -4.26 5.35
CA GLY A 398 4.53 -5.06 4.52
C GLY A 398 3.92 -6.32 3.90
N VAL A 399 2.72 -6.71 4.28
CA VAL A 399 2.02 -7.86 3.66
C VAL A 399 1.34 -7.40 2.37
N SER A 400 1.53 -8.16 1.29
CA SER A 400 1.00 -7.83 -0.03
C SER A 400 0.29 -9.03 -0.66
N TYR A 401 -0.75 -8.74 -1.43
CA TYR A 401 -1.55 -9.73 -2.15
C TYR A 401 -1.69 -9.36 -3.62
N ARG A 402 -1.71 -10.37 -4.50
CA ARG A 402 -2.13 -10.23 -5.88
C ARG A 402 -3.57 -10.68 -6.02
N VAL A 403 -4.40 -9.83 -6.57
CA VAL A 403 -5.82 -10.09 -6.82
C VAL A 403 -6.04 -10.18 -8.31
N ARG A 404 -6.58 -11.31 -8.76
CA ARG A 404 -6.99 -11.51 -10.15
C ARG A 404 -8.47 -11.84 -10.20
N VAL A 405 -9.17 -11.17 -11.09
CA VAL A 405 -10.60 -11.36 -11.30
C VAL A 405 -10.87 -11.53 -12.79
N SER A 406 -11.51 -12.63 -13.11
CA SER A 406 -12.05 -12.92 -14.43
C SER A 406 -13.57 -12.83 -14.39
N VAL A 407 -14.16 -12.36 -15.49
CA VAL A 407 -15.61 -12.26 -15.70
C VAL A 407 -16.06 -13.05 -16.93
N ASP A 408 -15.20 -13.94 -17.43
CA ASP A 408 -15.42 -14.77 -18.62
C ASP A 408 -15.12 -16.28 -18.37
N GLY A 409 -15.29 -16.71 -17.13
CA GLY A 409 -15.05 -18.11 -16.72
C GLY A 409 -13.57 -18.45 -16.55
N GLY A 410 -12.72 -17.47 -16.29
CA GLY A 410 -11.28 -17.68 -16.04
C GLY A 410 -10.41 -17.70 -17.28
N LYS A 411 -10.94 -17.31 -18.45
CA LYS A 411 -10.19 -17.27 -19.72
C LYS A 411 -9.23 -16.09 -19.75
N THR A 412 -9.67 -14.91 -19.26
CA THR A 412 -8.84 -13.71 -19.15
C THR A 412 -8.98 -13.06 -17.78
N ASP A 413 -7.94 -12.42 -17.30
CA ASP A 413 -7.98 -11.61 -16.07
C ASP A 413 -8.42 -10.18 -16.43
N ALA A 414 -9.71 -9.87 -16.20
CA ALA A 414 -10.26 -8.53 -16.41
C ALA A 414 -9.64 -7.51 -15.43
N HIS A 415 -9.31 -7.97 -14.21
CA HIS A 415 -8.61 -7.19 -13.20
C HIS A 415 -7.43 -8.01 -12.66
N ASP A 416 -6.25 -7.42 -12.64
CA ASP A 416 -5.03 -7.98 -12.06
C ASP A 416 -4.28 -6.84 -11.38
N TYR A 417 -4.25 -6.85 -10.05
CA TYR A 417 -3.68 -5.77 -9.27
C TYR A 417 -3.11 -6.24 -7.93
N ILE A 418 -2.35 -5.37 -7.31
CA ILE A 418 -1.74 -5.61 -6.00
C ILE A 418 -2.46 -4.77 -4.94
N VAL A 419 -2.68 -5.39 -3.77
CA VAL A 419 -3.03 -4.74 -2.51
C VAL A 419 -1.84 -4.92 -1.58
N SER A 420 -1.24 -3.83 -1.13
CA SER A 420 -0.08 -3.84 -0.24
C SER A 420 -0.40 -3.08 1.03
N PHE A 421 -0.47 -3.78 2.14
CA PHE A 421 -0.75 -3.16 3.43
C PHE A 421 0.44 -2.37 3.94
N CYS A 422 0.18 -1.17 4.47
CA CYS A 422 1.20 -0.28 4.98
C CYS A 422 0.83 0.28 6.36
N GLU A 423 1.68 1.11 6.91
CA GLU A 423 1.53 1.71 8.22
C GLU A 423 0.18 2.43 8.36
N PRO A 424 -0.38 2.56 9.57
CA PRO A 424 -1.65 3.24 9.78
C PRO A 424 -1.57 4.74 9.45
N VAL A 425 -2.70 5.30 9.06
CA VAL A 425 -2.85 6.75 8.87
C VAL A 425 -2.91 7.46 10.21
N SER A 426 -3.68 6.90 11.16
CA SER A 426 -3.83 7.44 12.50
C SER A 426 -2.54 7.21 13.28
N THR A 427 -1.91 8.29 13.77
CA THR A 427 -0.91 8.18 14.84
C THR A 427 -1.66 7.80 16.11
N GLN A 428 -1.31 6.65 16.70
CA GLN A 428 -1.85 6.23 18.01
C GLN A 428 -1.60 7.27 19.06
#